data_5ec9146ecce6b849c4bfff670bb7b467
#
_entry.id   5ec9146ecce6b849c4bfff670bb7b467
#
_cell.length_a   1.000
_cell.length_b   1.000
_cell.length_c   1.000
_cell.angle_alpha   90.00
_cell.angle_beta   90.00
_cell.angle_gamma   90.00
#
_symmetry.space_group_name_H-M   'P 1'
#
loop_
_entity.id
_entity.type
_entity.pdbx_description
1 polymer ?
#
loop_
_entity_poly.entity_id
_entity_poly.type
_entity_poly.pdbx_seq_one_letter_code
_entity_poly.pdbx_strand_id
1 'polypeptide(L)'
;MNKYLFLLFFLCVSVSMQAKISLPAYFTDNMIVQQKSMLTISGVSAAGKEVVVKVGWNSKDFRVTSGTDGKFEVQVPTPKAGGPYTITIDDGEPLFLQNVLVGEVWLCSGQSNMEMPVAGWGKVMNYEKEIAEAVYPSIRLLQV
;
A
#
# COMPACT_ATOMS: atom_id res chain seq x y z
N MET A 1 42.76 -14.54 -31.40
CA MET A 1 41.81 -14.24 -30.33
C MET A 1 40.67 -15.23 -30.41
N ASN A 2 40.61 -16.19 -29.43
CA ASN A 2 39.78 -17.39 -29.54
C ASN A 2 38.29 -17.06 -29.48
N LYS A 3 37.53 -17.40 -30.55
CA LYS A 3 36.07 -17.26 -30.66
C LYS A 3 35.30 -17.91 -29.49
N TYR A 4 35.89 -18.87 -28.83
CA TYR A 4 35.33 -19.53 -27.60
C TYR A 4 35.44 -18.65 -26.35
N LEU A 5 36.42 -17.74 -26.30
CA LEU A 5 36.55 -16.77 -25.17
C LEU A 5 35.45 -15.71 -25.21
N PHE A 6 34.99 -15.36 -26.41
CA PHE A 6 33.90 -14.42 -26.61
C PHE A 6 32.52 -15.03 -26.25
N LEU A 7 32.35 -16.33 -26.51
CA LEU A 7 31.14 -17.06 -26.15
C LEU A 7 31.01 -17.25 -24.63
N LEU A 8 32.13 -17.43 -23.94
CA LEU A 8 32.15 -17.56 -22.47
C LEU A 8 31.85 -16.25 -21.76
N PHE A 9 32.24 -15.12 -22.34
CA PHE A 9 31.95 -13.78 -21.79
C PHE A 9 30.48 -13.39 -21.94
N PHE A 10 29.78 -13.88 -22.98
CA PHE A 10 28.35 -13.62 -23.19
C PHE A 10 27.45 -14.43 -22.27
N LEU A 11 27.94 -15.54 -21.69
CA LEU A 11 27.17 -16.40 -20.79
C LEU A 11 27.13 -15.91 -19.34
N CYS A 12 27.97 -14.93 -18.97
CA CYS A 12 28.07 -14.43 -17.59
C CYS A 12 27.22 -13.20 -17.28
N VAL A 13 26.50 -12.64 -18.25
CA VAL A 13 25.58 -11.52 -17.99
C VAL A 13 24.17 -12.05 -17.76
N SER A 14 24.00 -12.86 -16.72
CA SER A 14 22.68 -13.10 -16.15
C SER A 14 22.24 -11.83 -15.41
N VAL A 15 21.60 -10.91 -16.12
CA VAL A 15 20.93 -9.79 -15.51
C VAL A 15 19.76 -10.37 -14.69
N SER A 16 19.98 -10.55 -13.41
CA SER A 16 18.88 -10.84 -12.48
C SER A 16 17.94 -9.65 -12.49
N MET A 17 16.93 -9.67 -13.35
CA MET A 17 15.80 -8.75 -13.22
C MET A 17 15.09 -9.09 -11.91
N GLN A 18 15.40 -8.34 -10.87
CA GLN A 18 14.70 -8.44 -9.61
C GLN A 18 13.32 -7.82 -9.82
N ALA A 19 12.28 -8.65 -9.71
CA ALA A 19 10.92 -8.14 -9.76
C ALA A 19 10.69 -7.29 -8.50
N LYS A 20 10.40 -6.01 -8.69
CA LYS A 20 10.07 -5.09 -7.60
C LYS A 20 8.71 -5.47 -7.01
N ILE A 21 8.56 -5.34 -5.68
CA ILE A 21 7.27 -5.51 -5.01
C ILE A 21 6.23 -4.60 -5.64
N SER A 22 5.10 -5.20 -6.03
CA SER A 22 3.92 -4.49 -6.53
C SER A 22 2.74 -4.72 -5.60
N LEU A 23 2.09 -3.64 -5.20
CA LEU A 23 0.92 -3.65 -4.32
C LEU A 23 -0.33 -3.19 -5.10
N PRO A 24 -1.54 -3.60 -4.68
CA PRO A 24 -2.79 -2.99 -5.12
C PRO A 24 -2.81 -1.48 -4.93
N ALA A 25 -3.50 -0.75 -5.79
CA ALA A 25 -3.50 0.71 -5.85
C ALA A 25 -3.99 1.41 -4.56
N TYR A 26 -4.71 0.71 -3.70
CA TYR A 26 -5.18 1.25 -2.42
C TYR A 26 -4.12 1.20 -1.31
N PHE A 27 -3.01 0.49 -1.51
CA PHE A 27 -1.85 0.57 -0.63
C PHE A 27 -0.95 1.72 -1.07
N THR A 28 -1.12 2.87 -0.49
CA THR A 28 -0.37 4.08 -0.82
C THR A 28 0.09 4.81 0.44
N ASP A 29 0.98 5.77 0.26
CA ASP A 29 1.24 6.77 1.28
C ASP A 29 -0.05 7.49 1.67
N ASN A 30 -0.12 7.95 2.90
CA ASN A 30 -1.26 8.67 3.47
C ASN A 30 -2.55 7.84 3.57
N MET A 31 -2.51 6.51 3.44
CA MET A 31 -3.69 5.67 3.63
C MET A 31 -4.11 5.60 5.10
N ILE A 32 -5.34 5.12 5.32
CA ILE A 32 -5.85 4.75 6.65
C ILE A 32 -6.22 3.26 6.64
N VAL A 33 -5.98 2.57 7.76
CA VAL A 33 -6.36 1.17 7.97
C VAL A 33 -7.30 1.04 9.16
N GLN A 34 -8.21 0.05 9.10
CA GLN A 34 -9.18 -0.20 10.17
C GLN A 34 -8.49 -0.54 11.47
N GLN A 35 -8.89 0.13 12.57
CA GLN A 35 -8.39 -0.17 13.92
C GLN A 35 -8.94 -1.49 14.47
N LYS A 36 -8.22 -2.09 15.44
CA LYS A 36 -8.62 -3.31 16.17
C LYS A 36 -9.10 -4.44 15.25
N SER A 37 -8.41 -4.64 14.16
CA SER A 37 -8.75 -5.56 13.09
C SER A 37 -7.51 -6.33 12.63
N MET A 38 -7.68 -7.19 11.65
CA MET A 38 -6.60 -7.84 10.92
C MET A 38 -6.47 -7.18 9.56
N LEU A 39 -5.35 -6.46 9.34
CA LEU A 39 -4.99 -5.91 8.04
C LEU A 39 -4.38 -7.02 7.18
N THR A 40 -4.99 -7.31 6.06
CA THR A 40 -4.41 -8.20 5.05
C THR A 40 -3.59 -7.36 4.07
N ILE A 41 -2.28 -7.57 4.06
CA ILE A 41 -1.37 -6.96 3.10
C ILE A 41 -1.06 -8.01 2.04
N SER A 42 -1.40 -7.71 0.79
CA SER A 42 -1.17 -8.59 -0.35
C SER A 42 -0.45 -7.88 -1.48
N GLY A 43 0.25 -8.64 -2.31
CA GLY A 43 0.98 -8.09 -3.44
C GLY A 43 1.67 -9.16 -4.26
N VAL A 44 2.55 -8.70 -5.14
CA VAL A 44 3.37 -9.56 -5.99
C VAL A 44 4.83 -9.24 -5.77
N SER A 45 5.66 -10.26 -5.62
CA SER A 45 7.11 -10.23 -5.53
C SER A 45 7.70 -11.30 -6.48
N ALA A 46 9.00 -11.49 -6.47
CA ALA A 46 9.60 -12.63 -7.17
C ALA A 46 9.12 -13.97 -6.57
N ALA A 47 8.90 -14.96 -7.42
CA ALA A 47 8.42 -16.29 -7.00
C ALA A 47 9.36 -16.95 -5.97
N GLY A 48 8.78 -17.51 -4.91
CA GLY A 48 9.52 -18.20 -3.85
C GLY A 48 10.38 -17.29 -2.97
N LYS A 49 10.18 -15.97 -3.03
CA LYS A 49 10.92 -14.97 -2.25
C LYS A 49 10.33 -14.83 -0.85
N GLU A 50 11.16 -14.71 0.18
CA GLU A 50 10.70 -14.29 1.48
C GLU A 50 10.36 -12.81 1.43
N VAL A 51 9.14 -12.44 1.87
CA VAL A 51 8.66 -11.08 2.05
C VAL A 51 8.51 -10.81 3.53
N VAL A 52 9.15 -9.77 4.02
CA VAL A 52 9.11 -9.34 5.41
C VAL A 52 8.31 -8.04 5.52
N VAL A 53 7.23 -8.06 6.29
CA VAL A 53 6.43 -6.86 6.58
C VAL A 53 6.71 -6.39 7.99
N LYS A 54 7.06 -5.12 8.12
CA LYS A 54 7.24 -4.41 9.40
C LYS A 54 6.27 -3.25 9.47
N VAL A 55 5.68 -3.05 10.63
CA VAL A 55 4.70 -1.99 10.86
C VAL A 55 5.10 -1.14 12.06
N GLY A 56 4.96 0.17 11.95
CA GLY A 56 5.43 1.11 12.97
C GLY A 56 4.71 1.02 14.32
N TRP A 57 3.61 0.28 14.42
CA TRP A 57 2.86 0.07 15.66
C TRP A 57 3.15 -1.26 16.35
N ASN A 58 4.02 -2.10 15.79
CA ASN A 58 4.36 -3.40 16.33
C ASN A 58 5.84 -3.69 16.04
N SER A 59 6.56 -4.19 17.04
CA SER A 59 7.97 -4.56 16.88
C SER A 59 8.20 -5.93 16.25
N LYS A 60 7.12 -6.70 15.98
CA LYS A 60 7.20 -8.03 15.38
C LYS A 60 7.32 -7.93 13.87
N ASP A 61 8.24 -8.71 13.29
CA ASP A 61 8.31 -8.94 11.86
C ASP A 61 7.26 -9.98 11.43
N PHE A 62 6.53 -9.70 10.37
CA PHE A 62 5.58 -10.62 9.75
C PHE A 62 6.19 -11.14 8.46
N ARG A 63 6.36 -12.46 8.34
CA ARG A 63 7.09 -13.10 7.24
C ARG A 63 6.18 -14.03 6.47
N VAL A 64 6.32 -14.02 5.14
CA VAL A 64 5.62 -14.92 4.23
C VAL A 64 6.52 -15.21 3.03
N THR A 65 6.38 -16.39 2.44
CA THR A 65 7.05 -16.71 1.18
C THR A 65 6.04 -16.56 0.04
N SER A 66 6.41 -15.82 -1.00
CA SER A 66 5.58 -15.67 -2.20
C SER A 66 5.40 -17.01 -2.92
N GLY A 67 4.24 -17.21 -3.50
CA GLY A 67 3.91 -18.39 -4.29
C GLY A 67 4.73 -18.51 -5.58
N THR A 68 4.52 -19.58 -6.32
CA THR A 68 5.13 -19.78 -7.65
C THR A 68 4.66 -18.77 -8.69
N ASP A 69 3.50 -18.14 -8.45
CA ASP A 69 2.94 -17.02 -9.23
C ASP A 69 3.43 -15.64 -8.73
N GLY A 70 4.30 -15.62 -7.72
CA GLY A 70 4.84 -14.43 -7.09
C GLY A 70 3.91 -13.76 -6.08
N LYS A 71 2.67 -14.21 -5.91
CA LYS A 71 1.73 -13.58 -4.96
C LYS A 71 2.09 -13.90 -3.53
N PHE A 72 1.88 -12.92 -2.67
CA PHE A 72 1.99 -13.07 -1.23
C PHE A 72 0.79 -12.42 -0.52
N GLU A 73 0.47 -12.93 0.65
CA GLU A 73 -0.52 -12.38 1.55
C GLU A 73 -0.06 -12.58 2.99
N VAL A 74 -0.14 -11.54 3.80
CA VAL A 74 0.22 -11.58 5.21
C VAL A 74 -0.80 -10.81 6.04
N GLN A 75 -1.14 -11.34 7.20
CA GLN A 75 -2.09 -10.72 8.13
C GLN A 75 -1.35 -10.05 9.28
N VAL A 76 -1.69 -8.79 9.54
CA VAL A 76 -1.07 -7.94 10.55
C VAL A 76 -2.15 -7.37 11.46
N PRO A 77 -2.10 -7.59 12.79
CA PRO A 77 -3.07 -7.01 13.70
C PRO A 77 -2.87 -5.49 13.81
N THR A 78 -3.97 -4.75 13.76
CA THR A 78 -3.97 -3.30 13.91
C THR A 78 -4.32 -2.88 15.35
N PRO A 79 -3.67 -1.86 15.91
CA PRO A 79 -3.93 -1.35 17.25
C PRO A 79 -5.21 -0.50 17.31
N LYS A 80 -5.39 0.24 18.39
CA LYS A 80 -6.32 1.36 18.50
C LYS A 80 -5.89 2.48 17.54
N ALA A 81 -6.85 3.36 17.23
CA ALA A 81 -6.60 4.55 16.41
C ALA A 81 -5.34 5.31 16.85
N GLY A 82 -4.55 5.73 15.88
CA GLY A 82 -3.28 6.41 16.08
C GLY A 82 -2.47 6.56 14.80
N GLY A 83 -1.24 7.00 14.95
CA GLY A 83 -0.31 7.28 13.84
C GLY A 83 0.19 8.71 13.88
N PRO A 84 0.90 9.15 12.84
CA PRO A 84 1.22 8.39 11.63
C PRO A 84 2.27 7.29 11.85
N TYR A 85 2.12 6.21 11.11
CA TYR A 85 3.03 5.07 11.09
C TYR A 85 3.66 4.87 9.71
N THR A 86 4.69 4.03 9.67
CA THR A 86 5.27 3.53 8.42
C THR A 86 5.04 2.02 8.34
N ILE A 87 4.69 1.52 7.16
CA ILE A 87 4.71 0.10 6.82
C ILE A 87 5.88 -0.12 5.86
N THR A 88 6.73 -1.09 6.16
CA THR A 88 7.82 -1.51 5.28
C THR A 88 7.53 -2.90 4.78
N ILE A 89 7.61 -3.12 3.46
CA ILE A 89 7.50 -4.42 2.82
C ILE A 89 8.81 -4.65 2.09
N ASP A 90 9.51 -5.74 2.44
CA ASP A 90 10.88 -5.98 2.02
C ASP A 90 11.04 -7.43 1.51
N ASP A 91 11.49 -7.57 0.28
CA ASP A 91 11.89 -8.84 -0.34
C ASP A 91 13.38 -8.84 -0.73
N GLY A 92 14.16 -7.90 -0.17
CA GLY A 92 15.55 -7.58 -0.49
C GLY A 92 15.71 -6.18 -1.08
N GLU A 93 14.60 -5.55 -1.52
CA GLU A 93 14.50 -4.13 -1.86
C GLU A 93 13.27 -3.56 -1.12
N PRO A 94 13.44 -2.75 -0.06
CA PRO A 94 12.33 -2.32 0.78
C PRO A 94 11.45 -1.27 0.10
N LEU A 95 10.14 -1.51 0.16
CA LEU A 95 9.08 -0.57 -0.19
C LEU A 95 8.52 0.04 1.10
N PHE A 96 8.36 1.35 1.13
CA PHE A 96 7.84 2.09 2.28
C PHE A 96 6.48 2.69 1.95
N LEU A 97 5.51 2.49 2.84
CA LEU A 97 4.25 3.24 2.86
C LEU A 97 4.30 4.18 4.06
N GLN A 98 4.31 5.47 3.78
CA GLN A 98 4.51 6.50 4.80
C GLN A 98 3.20 7.17 5.22
N ASN A 99 3.21 7.78 6.41
CA ASN A 99 2.09 8.54 6.95
C ASN A 99 0.77 7.73 7.00
N VAL A 100 0.86 6.45 7.37
CA VAL A 100 -0.29 5.56 7.53
C VAL A 100 -0.99 5.85 8.85
N LEU A 101 -2.29 6.08 8.81
CA LEU A 101 -3.12 6.21 10.02
C LEU A 101 -3.84 4.89 10.31
N VAL A 102 -4.10 4.64 11.57
CA VAL A 102 -5.00 3.60 12.07
C VAL A 102 -6.24 4.28 12.63
N GLY A 103 -7.43 3.90 12.16
CA GLY A 103 -8.68 4.56 12.58
C GLY A 103 -9.90 3.81 12.08
N GLU A 104 -11.01 4.51 11.92
CA GLU A 104 -12.23 3.96 11.33
C GLU A 104 -12.21 4.11 9.80
N VAL A 105 -12.56 3.03 9.12
CA VAL A 105 -12.68 3.00 7.65
C VAL A 105 -14.15 2.88 7.29
N TRP A 106 -14.66 3.84 6.51
CA TRP A 106 -16.03 3.88 6.04
C TRP A 106 -16.09 3.61 4.55
N LEU A 107 -16.88 2.63 4.14
CA LEU A 107 -17.22 2.41 2.74
C LEU A 107 -18.49 3.20 2.42
N CYS A 108 -18.34 4.24 1.62
CA CYS A 108 -19.46 5.05 1.14
C CYS A 108 -19.81 4.62 -0.27
N SER A 109 -21.06 4.19 -0.48
CA SER A 109 -21.56 3.73 -1.78
C SER A 109 -23.00 4.21 -1.98
N GLY A 110 -23.42 4.41 -3.21
CA GLY A 110 -24.78 4.86 -3.53
C GLY A 110 -24.96 5.15 -5.01
N GLN A 111 -25.89 6.04 -5.30
CA GLN A 111 -26.21 6.51 -6.65
C GLN A 111 -25.78 7.97 -6.82
N SER A 112 -26.57 8.77 -7.54
CA SER A 112 -26.26 10.16 -7.90
C SER A 112 -25.87 11.07 -6.72
N ASN A 113 -26.37 10.82 -5.51
CA ASN A 113 -25.99 11.60 -4.34
C ASN A 113 -24.54 11.40 -3.91
N MET A 114 -23.89 10.29 -4.32
CA MET A 114 -22.47 10.06 -4.06
C MET A 114 -21.57 10.88 -5.00
N GLU A 115 -22.08 11.29 -6.15
CA GLU A 115 -21.41 12.17 -7.10
C GLU A 115 -21.72 13.65 -6.90
N MET A 116 -22.71 13.95 -6.03
CA MET A 116 -23.17 15.32 -5.83
C MET A 116 -22.07 16.19 -5.21
N PRO A 117 -21.62 17.24 -5.89
CA PRO A 117 -20.57 18.11 -5.37
C PRO A 117 -21.08 18.98 -4.23
N VAL A 118 -20.21 19.33 -3.30
CA VAL A 118 -20.52 20.30 -2.23
C VAL A 118 -20.87 21.66 -2.84
N ALA A 119 -20.17 22.08 -3.89
CA ALA A 119 -20.47 23.27 -4.70
C ALA A 119 -20.85 22.86 -6.14
N GLY A 120 -21.64 23.66 -6.82
CA GLY A 120 -22.05 23.39 -8.21
C GLY A 120 -23.53 23.01 -8.32
N TRP A 121 -23.84 21.99 -9.15
CA TRP A 121 -25.23 21.61 -9.46
C TRP A 121 -26.01 21.04 -8.26
N GLY A 122 -25.33 20.38 -7.34
CA GLY A 122 -25.93 19.76 -6.16
C GLY A 122 -25.49 20.43 -4.85
N LYS A 123 -25.06 21.67 -4.90
CA LYS A 123 -24.48 22.39 -3.75
C LYS A 123 -25.31 22.30 -2.48
N VAL A 124 -24.62 22.07 -1.36
CA VAL A 124 -25.23 22.08 -0.04
C VAL A 124 -25.43 23.53 0.46
N MET A 125 -26.31 23.70 1.43
CA MET A 125 -26.51 25.00 2.08
C MET A 125 -25.20 25.45 2.73
N ASN A 126 -24.85 26.74 2.59
CA ASN A 126 -23.61 27.34 3.13
C ASN A 126 -22.32 26.68 2.63
N TYR A 127 -22.32 26.11 1.43
CA TYR A 127 -21.19 25.34 0.88
C TYR A 127 -19.85 26.11 0.88
N GLU A 128 -19.87 27.43 0.73
CA GLU A 128 -18.66 28.26 0.78
C GLU A 128 -17.98 28.18 2.15
N LYS A 129 -18.77 28.25 3.22
CA LYS A 129 -18.28 28.10 4.58
C LYS A 129 -17.79 26.66 4.84
N GLU A 130 -18.56 25.65 4.43
CA GLU A 130 -18.19 24.24 4.57
C GLU A 130 -16.86 23.94 3.89
N ILE A 131 -16.62 24.45 2.69
CA ILE A 131 -15.35 24.30 1.97
C ILE A 131 -14.21 25.00 2.70
N ALA A 132 -14.44 26.25 3.17
CA ALA A 132 -13.40 27.02 3.85
C ALA A 132 -12.98 26.41 5.20
N GLU A 133 -13.90 25.75 5.90
CA GLU A 133 -13.67 25.11 7.19
C GLU A 133 -13.25 23.64 7.08
N ALA A 134 -13.23 23.03 5.89
CA ALA A 134 -12.92 21.62 5.65
C ALA A 134 -11.41 21.32 5.79
N VAL A 135 -10.82 21.59 6.95
CA VAL A 135 -9.41 21.32 7.26
C VAL A 135 -9.33 20.18 8.28
N TYR A 136 -9.42 18.95 7.80
CA TYR A 136 -9.40 17.74 8.61
C TYR A 136 -8.26 16.80 8.20
N PRO A 137 -7.00 17.07 8.60
CA PRO A 137 -5.83 16.32 8.13
C PRO A 137 -5.83 14.83 8.56
N SER A 138 -6.68 14.45 9.51
CA SER A 138 -6.87 13.06 9.93
C SER A 138 -7.92 12.30 9.13
N ILE A 139 -8.68 12.97 8.25
CA ILE A 139 -9.62 12.33 7.33
C ILE A 139 -8.89 12.07 6.01
N ARG A 140 -8.93 10.81 5.56
CA ARG A 140 -8.32 10.37 4.30
C ARG A 140 -9.42 9.90 3.36
N LEU A 141 -9.35 10.30 2.12
CA LEU A 141 -10.34 9.96 1.09
C LEU A 141 -9.65 9.12 0.00
N LEU A 142 -10.30 8.02 -0.37
CA LEU A 142 -9.93 7.21 -1.52
C LEU A 142 -11.17 7.07 -2.40
N GLN A 143 -11.05 7.48 -3.64
CA GLN A 143 -12.06 7.25 -4.68
C GLN A 143 -11.59 6.12 -5.59
N VAL A 144 -12.43 5.12 -5.80
CA VAL A 144 -12.20 3.96 -6.68
C VAL A 144 -13.13 3.97 -7.86
#